data_34696f1e23d21df4e2b3958eaa0fff6a
#
_entry.id   34696f1e23d21df4e2b3958eaa0fff6a
#
_cell.length_a   1.000
_cell.length_b   1.000
_cell.length_c   1.000
_cell.angle_alpha   90.00
_cell.angle_beta   90.00
_cell.angle_gamma   90.00
#
_symmetry.space_group_name_H-M   'P 1'
#
loop_
_entity.id
_entity.type
_entity.pdbx_description
1 polymer ?
#
loop_
_entity_poly.entity_id
_entity_poly.type
_entity_poly.pdbx_seq_one_letter_code
_entity_poly.pdbx_strand_id
1 'polypeptide(L)'
;MRVKRGFLRGIGFHLFVTGVACITLCSCSLFQSQDIMPRRLNAKIEAPPPAQPQCDLPYCSVDFDFPLKQIIRPEIFVLKEQRRLWLIQDKVLVRDYHIGLGPSPRGDKYFAGDGRTPEGQFYICSKNASSRYYKSLGINYPNPQNAENALADGMISYNDYCSIKRANDAMRLPPSNTALGGMVMIHGGGSCMDWTLGCVALQNSAMDELFSVAQIGTPVYIIP
;
A
#
# COMPACT_ATOMS: atom_id res chain seq x y z
N MET A 1 -36.34 -49.37 -21.17
CA MET A 1 -36.10 -49.18 -22.62
C MET A 1 -34.66 -48.65 -22.74
N ARG A 2 -33.70 -49.55 -22.86
CA ARG A 2 -32.85 -49.94 -24.01
C ARG A 2 -32.25 -48.68 -24.72
N VAL A 3 -30.96 -48.44 -24.44
CA VAL A 3 -29.73 -48.94 -25.11
C VAL A 3 -29.40 -48.13 -26.38
N LYS A 4 -28.23 -47.47 -26.45
CA LYS A 4 -27.14 -47.93 -27.32
C LYS A 4 -25.80 -47.19 -27.08
N ARG A 5 -24.78 -47.98 -26.92
CA ARG A 5 -23.34 -47.75 -27.04
C ARG A 5 -22.95 -47.52 -28.51
N GLY A 6 -21.85 -46.85 -28.72
CA GLY A 6 -21.04 -46.86 -29.94
C GLY A 6 -19.68 -46.22 -29.61
N PHE A 7 -18.72 -46.79 -29.53
CA PHE A 7 -17.57 -47.65 -29.82
C PHE A 7 -17.14 -47.58 -31.30
N LEU A 8 -15.95 -47.03 -31.55
CA LEU A 8 -15.00 -47.31 -32.65
C LEU A 8 -13.75 -46.43 -32.40
N ARG A 9 -12.55 -46.93 -31.98
CA ARG A 9 -11.50 -47.63 -32.77
C ARG A 9 -11.12 -46.83 -34.02
N GLY A 10 -9.87 -46.50 -34.29
CA GLY A 10 -8.55 -46.87 -33.85
C GLY A 10 -7.56 -46.52 -34.95
N ILE A 11 -6.31 -46.87 -34.79
CA ILE A 11 -5.22 -46.98 -35.81
C ILE A 11 -4.50 -45.63 -36.07
N GLY A 12 -3.20 -45.37 -35.83
CA GLY A 12 -2.03 -46.25 -35.73
C GLY A 12 -0.99 -45.88 -36.76
N PHE A 13 0.30 -45.86 -36.34
CA PHE A 13 1.52 -45.92 -37.18
C PHE A 13 1.95 -44.61 -37.91
N HIS A 14 3.19 -44.15 -38.01
CA HIS A 14 4.49 -44.80 -38.04
C HIS A 14 5.63 -43.85 -37.66
N LEU A 15 6.68 -44.41 -37.09
CA LEU A 15 8.04 -43.94 -36.99
C LEU A 15 8.64 -43.67 -38.40
N PHE A 16 9.48 -42.66 -38.50
CA PHE A 16 10.64 -42.70 -39.39
C PHE A 16 11.81 -41.94 -38.78
N VAL A 17 12.84 -42.70 -38.45
CA VAL A 17 14.20 -42.32 -38.14
C VAL A 17 14.98 -42.26 -39.48
N THR A 18 15.62 -41.15 -39.78
CA THR A 18 16.78 -41.21 -40.69
C THR A 18 17.83 -40.20 -40.20
N GLY A 19 18.92 -40.76 -39.73
CA GLY A 19 20.16 -40.07 -39.48
C GLY A 19 20.88 -39.76 -40.78
N VAL A 20 21.54 -38.62 -40.80
CA VAL A 20 22.67 -38.35 -41.72
C VAL A 20 23.80 -37.73 -40.93
N ALA A 21 24.83 -38.50 -40.76
CA ALA A 21 26.13 -38.05 -40.32
C ALA A 21 26.79 -37.30 -41.48
N CYS A 22 27.29 -36.11 -41.20
CA CYS A 22 28.23 -35.44 -42.13
C CYS A 22 29.47 -35.06 -41.35
N ILE A 23 30.52 -35.85 -41.63
CA ILE A 23 31.91 -35.60 -41.24
C ILE A 23 32.49 -34.62 -42.24
N THR A 24 32.98 -33.47 -41.78
CA THR A 24 33.92 -32.65 -42.58
C THR A 24 35.02 -32.09 -41.69
N LEU A 25 36.11 -32.73 -41.83
CA LEU A 25 37.53 -32.31 -41.98
C LEU A 25 37.97 -31.00 -41.29
N CYS A 26 38.87 -31.25 -40.40
CA CYS A 26 39.85 -30.37 -39.80
C CYS A 26 40.66 -29.61 -40.87
N SER A 27 40.69 -28.31 -40.78
CA SER A 27 41.73 -27.48 -41.41
C SER A 27 42.33 -26.58 -40.32
N CYS A 28 43.49 -27.01 -39.83
CA CYS A 28 44.41 -26.15 -39.09
C CYS A 28 44.87 -25.01 -39.97
N SER A 29 44.53 -23.80 -39.68
CA SER A 29 45.27 -22.63 -40.08
C SER A 29 45.86 -21.98 -38.86
N LEU A 30 47.16 -22.00 -38.79
CA LEU A 30 48.04 -21.28 -37.87
C LEU A 30 47.72 -19.78 -37.98
N PHE A 31 47.06 -19.22 -36.98
CA PHE A 31 46.94 -17.78 -36.86
C PHE A 31 47.95 -17.31 -35.81
N GLN A 32 48.92 -16.59 -36.34
CA GLN A 32 50.00 -15.96 -35.61
C GLN A 32 49.46 -14.96 -34.60
N SER A 33 49.78 -15.18 -33.33
CA SER A 33 49.46 -14.25 -32.27
C SER A 33 50.26 -12.97 -32.45
N GLN A 34 49.58 -11.90 -32.81
CA GLN A 34 50.11 -10.56 -32.63
C GLN A 34 49.74 -10.11 -31.21
N ASP A 35 50.80 -9.93 -30.42
CA ASP A 35 50.71 -9.30 -29.09
C ASP A 35 50.18 -7.87 -29.25
N ILE A 36 48.88 -7.71 -29.02
CA ILE A 36 48.27 -6.39 -28.79
C ILE A 36 48.34 -6.12 -27.29
N MET A 37 49.39 -5.42 -26.88
CA MET A 37 49.44 -4.82 -25.55
C MET A 37 48.19 -3.99 -25.30
N PRO A 38 47.46 -4.20 -24.18
CA PRO A 38 46.36 -3.33 -23.84
C PRO A 38 46.92 -1.96 -23.43
N ARG A 39 46.63 -0.96 -24.26
CA ARG A 39 46.88 0.45 -23.97
C ARG A 39 46.13 0.78 -22.67
N ARG A 40 46.87 0.97 -21.57
CA ARG A 40 46.33 1.48 -20.30
C ARG A 40 45.66 2.83 -20.57
N LEU A 41 44.36 2.82 -20.73
CA LEU A 41 43.53 4.00 -20.55
C LEU A 41 43.53 4.29 -19.05
N ASN A 42 44.35 5.24 -18.62
CA ASN A 42 44.20 5.91 -17.32
C ASN A 42 42.95 6.77 -17.39
N ALA A 43 41.77 6.14 -17.45
CA ALA A 43 40.53 6.81 -17.10
C ALA A 43 40.59 7.02 -15.59
N LYS A 44 40.81 8.25 -15.19
CA LYS A 44 40.60 8.70 -13.83
C LYS A 44 39.13 8.35 -13.50
N ILE A 45 38.95 7.27 -12.74
CA ILE A 45 37.62 6.95 -12.19
C ILE A 45 37.32 8.07 -11.18
N GLU A 46 36.64 9.12 -11.63
CA GLU A 46 36.03 10.06 -10.69
C GLU A 46 35.06 9.26 -9.82
N ALA A 47 35.30 9.31 -8.52
CA ALA A 47 34.37 8.74 -7.57
C ALA A 47 32.97 9.32 -7.86
N PRO A 48 31.91 8.49 -7.84
CA PRO A 48 30.57 9.00 -8.00
C PRO A 48 30.35 10.11 -6.98
N PRO A 49 29.63 11.19 -7.34
CA PRO A 49 29.34 12.26 -6.39
C PRO A 49 28.71 11.65 -5.15
N PRO A 50 29.02 12.16 -3.95
CA PRO A 50 28.44 11.65 -2.72
C PRO A 50 26.92 11.64 -2.88
N ALA A 51 26.32 10.48 -2.59
CA ALA A 51 24.87 10.33 -2.62
C ALA A 51 24.28 11.48 -1.79
N GLN A 52 23.41 12.27 -2.41
CA GLN A 52 22.67 13.28 -1.70
C GLN A 52 21.95 12.57 -0.55
N PRO A 53 21.92 13.13 0.66
CA PRO A 53 21.22 12.52 1.77
C PRO A 53 19.79 12.23 1.31
N GLN A 54 19.45 10.95 1.15
CA GLN A 54 18.08 10.54 0.92
C GLN A 54 17.31 10.96 2.17
N CYS A 55 16.40 11.91 1.99
CA CYS A 55 15.49 12.32 3.03
C CYS A 55 14.54 11.15 3.26
N ASP A 56 14.74 10.40 4.35
CA ASP A 56 13.84 9.28 4.75
C ASP A 56 12.45 9.76 5.16
N LEU A 57 12.25 11.08 5.22
CA LEU A 57 10.98 11.71 5.51
C LEU A 57 10.12 11.83 4.23
N PRO A 58 8.80 11.75 4.37
CA PRO A 58 7.88 11.89 3.24
C PRO A 58 7.79 13.31 2.68
N TYR A 59 8.55 14.26 3.24
CA TYR A 59 8.61 15.67 2.81
C TYR A 59 10.06 16.15 2.74
N CYS A 60 10.29 17.19 1.91
CA CYS A 60 11.60 17.81 1.70
C CYS A 60 11.69 19.22 2.30
N SER A 61 10.56 19.84 2.66
CA SER A 61 10.48 21.17 3.26
C SER A 61 9.27 21.30 4.18
N VAL A 62 9.24 22.36 4.96
CA VAL A 62 8.16 22.65 5.92
C VAL A 62 7.66 24.06 5.66
N ASP A 63 6.34 24.22 5.57
CA ASP A 63 5.67 25.51 5.45
C ASP A 63 4.31 25.46 6.16
N PHE A 64 4.26 25.84 7.43
CA PHE A 64 3.02 25.84 8.21
C PHE A 64 2.11 27.05 7.91
N ASP A 65 2.61 28.05 7.21
CA ASP A 65 1.82 29.20 6.75
C ASP A 65 1.17 28.95 5.38
N PHE A 66 1.42 27.77 4.79
CA PHE A 66 0.86 27.37 3.50
C PHE A 66 -0.66 27.53 3.50
N PRO A 67 -1.23 28.32 2.54
CA PRO A 67 -2.66 28.63 2.56
C PRO A 67 -3.53 27.41 2.35
N LEU A 68 -4.52 27.18 3.22
CA LEU A 68 -5.44 26.02 3.13
C LEU A 68 -6.09 25.87 1.76
N LYS A 69 -6.47 27.00 1.13
CA LYS A 69 -7.11 27.01 -0.20
C LYS A 69 -6.21 26.50 -1.33
N GLN A 70 -4.91 26.42 -1.11
CA GLN A 70 -3.93 25.94 -2.07
C GLN A 70 -3.56 24.45 -1.82
N ILE A 71 -4.05 23.86 -0.73
CA ILE A 71 -3.90 22.43 -0.46
C ILE A 71 -4.96 21.67 -1.29
N ILE A 72 -4.57 21.18 -2.45
CA ILE A 72 -5.48 20.55 -3.43
C ILE A 72 -5.24 19.06 -3.62
N ARG A 73 -4.06 18.56 -3.30
CA ARG A 73 -3.67 17.13 -3.38
C ARG A 73 -2.92 16.71 -2.13
N PRO A 74 -3.56 16.78 -0.96
CA PRO A 74 -2.90 16.44 0.28
C PRO A 74 -2.68 14.93 0.40
N GLU A 75 -1.61 14.58 1.11
CA GLU A 75 -1.35 13.25 1.63
C GLU A 75 -1.36 13.30 3.16
N ILE A 76 -1.96 12.31 3.80
CA ILE A 76 -2.08 12.25 5.25
C ILE A 76 -1.14 11.16 5.77
N PHE A 77 -0.24 11.52 6.69
CA PHE A 77 0.64 10.59 7.39
C PHE A 77 0.30 10.56 8.87
N VAL A 78 -0.03 9.39 9.39
CA VAL A 78 -0.30 9.17 10.81
C VAL A 78 0.89 8.41 11.41
N LEU A 79 1.63 9.08 12.30
CA LEU A 79 2.78 8.54 13.01
C LEU A 79 2.33 8.15 14.42
N LYS A 80 2.05 6.88 14.62
CA LYS A 80 1.40 6.37 15.85
C LYS A 80 2.27 6.56 17.08
N GLU A 81 3.55 6.23 17.02
CA GLU A 81 4.48 6.37 18.14
C GLU A 81 4.65 7.83 18.55
N GLN A 82 4.75 8.73 17.58
CA GLN A 82 4.93 10.16 17.82
C GLN A 82 3.64 10.88 18.21
N ARG A 83 2.47 10.26 18.05
CA ARG A 83 1.15 10.90 18.21
C ARG A 83 1.01 12.13 17.33
N ARG A 84 1.44 12.01 16.05
CA ARG A 84 1.36 13.11 15.08
C ARG A 84 0.57 12.68 13.84
N LEU A 85 -0.15 13.63 13.27
CA LEU A 85 -0.71 13.54 11.94
C LEU A 85 -0.13 14.68 11.11
N TRP A 86 0.59 14.30 10.07
CA TRP A 86 1.15 15.23 9.12
C TRP A 86 0.26 15.36 7.89
N LEU A 87 0.05 16.59 7.43
CA LEU A 87 -0.56 16.88 6.15
C LEU A 87 0.54 17.37 5.22
N ILE A 88 0.71 16.68 4.11
CA ILE A 88 1.77 16.95 3.14
C ILE A 88 1.14 17.31 1.80
N GLN A 89 1.63 18.35 1.15
CA GLN A 89 1.27 18.78 -0.20
C GLN A 89 2.53 18.89 -1.05
N ASP A 90 2.62 18.11 -2.13
CA ASP A 90 3.75 18.15 -3.07
C ASP A 90 5.13 18.09 -2.36
N LYS A 91 5.29 17.18 -1.39
CA LYS A 91 6.47 17.00 -0.53
C LYS A 91 6.78 18.17 0.40
N VAL A 92 5.85 19.06 0.64
CA VAL A 92 5.94 20.12 1.67
C VAL A 92 5.08 19.69 2.86
N LEU A 93 5.64 19.63 4.07
CA LEU A 93 4.87 19.46 5.29
C LEU A 93 4.15 20.77 5.61
N VAL A 94 2.84 20.78 5.40
CA VAL A 94 2.02 21.99 5.54
C VAL A 94 1.28 22.06 6.87
N ARG A 95 1.03 20.93 7.53
CA ARG A 95 0.43 20.88 8.88
C ARG A 95 0.97 19.68 9.66
N ASP A 96 1.07 19.91 10.96
CA ASP A 96 1.49 18.90 11.93
C ASP A 96 0.57 18.99 13.15
N TYR A 97 -0.29 17.97 13.32
CA TYR A 97 -1.31 17.93 14.36
C TYR A 97 -0.99 16.85 15.40
N HIS A 98 -1.28 17.15 16.67
CA HIS A 98 -1.29 16.13 17.72
C HIS A 98 -2.53 15.28 17.62
N ILE A 99 -2.39 13.95 17.82
CA ILE A 99 -3.48 12.97 17.75
C ILE A 99 -3.62 12.16 19.03
N GLY A 100 -4.84 11.65 19.29
CA GLY A 100 -5.12 10.58 20.24
C GLY A 100 -5.49 9.30 19.47
N LEU A 101 -5.14 8.16 20.05
CA LEU A 101 -5.37 6.83 19.49
C LEU A 101 -6.24 5.97 20.42
N GLY A 102 -6.24 4.66 20.22
CA GLY A 102 -6.83 3.67 21.11
C GLY A 102 -5.88 3.24 22.25
N PRO A 103 -6.36 2.42 23.21
CA PRO A 103 -5.61 2.01 24.39
C PRO A 103 -4.45 1.06 24.06
N SER A 104 -4.43 0.47 22.88
CA SER A 104 -3.38 -0.42 22.39
C SER A 104 -2.68 0.17 21.16
N PRO A 105 -1.98 1.30 21.28
CA PRO A 105 -1.52 2.07 20.12
C PRO A 105 -0.41 1.42 19.31
N ARG A 106 0.30 0.43 19.88
CA ARG A 106 1.45 -0.23 19.23
C ARG A 106 0.99 -1.43 18.39
N GLY A 107 1.62 -1.59 17.22
CA GLY A 107 1.38 -2.68 16.30
C GLY A 107 0.11 -2.51 15.47
N ASP A 108 0.01 -3.29 14.41
CA ASP A 108 -1.11 -3.25 13.47
C ASP A 108 -2.41 -3.78 14.09
N LYS A 109 -3.53 -3.31 13.55
CA LYS A 109 -4.87 -3.80 13.89
C LYS A 109 -5.10 -5.18 13.30
N TYR A 110 -5.50 -6.15 14.16
CA TYR A 110 -5.68 -7.53 13.76
C TYR A 110 -7.14 -8.02 13.83
N PHE A 111 -7.92 -7.56 14.81
CA PHE A 111 -9.33 -7.95 14.95
C PHE A 111 -10.20 -6.83 15.54
N ALA A 112 -11.51 -6.99 15.47
CA ALA A 112 -12.46 -6.08 16.07
C ALA A 112 -12.30 -6.02 17.59
N GLY A 113 -12.17 -4.80 18.16
CA GLY A 113 -12.06 -4.60 19.60
C GLY A 113 -10.64 -4.71 20.18
N ASP A 114 -9.59 -4.88 19.38
CA ASP A 114 -8.20 -4.93 19.84
C ASP A 114 -7.65 -3.57 20.34
N GLY A 115 -8.40 -2.50 20.16
CA GLY A 115 -8.00 -1.14 20.54
C GLY A 115 -6.87 -0.55 19.73
N ARG A 116 -6.51 -1.17 18.62
CA ARG A 116 -5.41 -0.74 17.73
C ARG A 116 -5.91 0.07 16.56
N THR A 117 -5.08 1.02 16.12
CA THR A 117 -5.22 1.70 14.83
C THR A 117 -4.45 0.91 13.78
N PRO A 118 -5.04 0.63 12.59
CA PRO A 118 -4.37 -0.15 11.56
C PRO A 118 -3.12 0.56 11.03
N GLU A 119 -2.18 -0.22 10.54
CA GLU A 119 -0.95 0.24 9.87
C GLU A 119 -1.02 -0.08 8.37
N GLY A 120 -0.37 0.75 7.55
CA GLY A 120 -0.32 0.56 6.10
C GLY A 120 -0.87 1.72 5.30
N GLN A 121 -1.26 1.42 4.06
CA GLN A 121 -1.77 2.40 3.10
C GLN A 121 -3.28 2.32 2.98
N PHE A 122 -3.92 3.45 3.13
CA PHE A 122 -5.37 3.61 3.05
C PHE A 122 -5.72 4.85 2.21
N TYR A 123 -7.00 5.12 2.06
CA TYR A 123 -7.51 6.37 1.51
C TYR A 123 -8.80 6.76 2.22
N ILE A 124 -9.14 8.04 2.13
CA ILE A 124 -10.42 8.54 2.63
C ILE A 124 -11.54 8.02 1.72
N CYS A 125 -12.49 7.28 2.28
CA CYS A 125 -13.63 6.72 1.54
C CYS A 125 -14.99 7.27 2.02
N SER A 126 -15.01 8.07 3.11
CA SER A 126 -16.23 8.77 3.54
C SER A 126 -15.91 10.07 4.25
N LYS A 127 -16.86 11.04 4.17
CA LYS A 127 -16.83 12.31 4.90
C LYS A 127 -18.17 12.51 5.59
N ASN A 128 -18.13 12.83 6.89
CA ASN A 128 -19.33 13.12 7.66
C ASN A 128 -19.15 14.41 8.48
N ALA A 129 -19.85 15.46 8.08
CA ALA A 129 -19.82 16.76 8.75
C ALA A 129 -20.65 16.80 10.06
N SER A 130 -21.51 15.80 10.29
CA SER A 130 -22.38 15.68 11.47
C SER A 130 -22.07 14.40 12.24
N SER A 131 -20.79 14.10 12.42
CA SER A 131 -20.34 12.95 13.18
C SER A 131 -20.63 13.11 14.67
N ARG A 132 -20.88 11.98 15.36
CA ARG A 132 -20.95 11.92 16.82
C ARG A 132 -19.73 12.58 17.51
N TYR A 133 -18.59 12.54 16.85
CA TYR A 133 -17.32 13.12 17.30
C TYR A 133 -16.94 14.35 16.49
N TYR A 134 -17.88 15.29 16.34
CA TYR A 134 -17.76 16.54 15.60
C TYR A 134 -17.79 16.34 14.07
N LYS A 135 -16.68 16.08 13.43
CA LYS A 135 -16.55 15.72 12.01
C LYS A 135 -15.72 14.46 11.88
N SER A 136 -15.91 13.69 10.82
CA SER A 136 -15.11 12.50 10.59
C SER A 136 -14.82 12.22 9.12
N LEU A 137 -13.65 11.64 8.88
CA LEU A 137 -13.18 11.11 7.61
C LEU A 137 -12.98 9.61 7.81
N GLY A 138 -13.71 8.78 7.07
CA GLY A 138 -13.54 7.33 7.13
C GLY A 138 -12.45 6.85 6.20
N ILE A 139 -11.56 6.01 6.70
CA ILE A 139 -10.58 5.31 5.87
C ILE A 139 -11.13 3.95 5.42
N ASN A 140 -10.61 3.43 4.34
CA ASN A 140 -11.03 2.15 3.73
C ASN A 140 -10.51 0.92 4.49
N TYR A 141 -10.54 0.94 5.84
CA TYR A 141 -10.22 -0.24 6.64
C TYR A 141 -11.46 -1.11 6.89
N PRO A 142 -11.38 -2.46 6.74
CA PRO A 142 -10.21 -3.20 6.23
C PRO A 142 -10.02 -3.00 4.71
N ASN A 143 -8.77 -2.84 4.30
CA ASN A 143 -8.41 -2.78 2.89
C ASN A 143 -8.29 -4.19 2.28
N PRO A 144 -8.10 -4.35 0.95
CA PRO A 144 -7.97 -5.66 0.33
C PRO A 144 -6.87 -6.54 0.93
N GLN A 145 -5.71 -5.96 1.29
CA GLN A 145 -4.60 -6.70 1.88
C GLN A 145 -4.96 -7.24 3.28
N ASN A 146 -5.64 -6.41 4.10
CA ASN A 146 -6.13 -6.88 5.41
C ASN A 146 -7.11 -8.06 5.24
N ALA A 147 -7.99 -7.98 4.24
CA ALA A 147 -8.96 -9.05 3.98
C ALA A 147 -8.31 -10.32 3.42
N GLU A 148 -7.30 -10.21 2.55
CA GLU A 148 -6.54 -11.34 2.02
C GLU A 148 -5.80 -12.09 3.14
N ASN A 149 -5.10 -11.35 4.00
CA ASN A 149 -4.40 -11.92 5.14
C ASN A 149 -5.37 -12.63 6.09
N ALA A 150 -6.49 -11.99 6.44
CA ALA A 150 -7.50 -12.56 7.34
C ALA A 150 -8.22 -13.77 6.75
N LEU A 151 -8.41 -13.83 5.43
CA LEU A 151 -8.94 -15.01 4.75
C LEU A 151 -7.94 -16.17 4.80
N ALA A 152 -6.66 -15.89 4.54
CA ALA A 152 -5.60 -16.89 4.61
C ALA A 152 -5.44 -17.46 6.03
N ASP A 153 -5.61 -16.63 7.06
CA ASP A 153 -5.59 -17.01 8.47
C ASP A 153 -6.90 -17.69 8.94
N GLY A 154 -7.91 -17.80 8.07
CA GLY A 154 -9.22 -18.39 8.41
C GLY A 154 -10.07 -17.52 9.36
N MET A 155 -9.74 -16.24 9.53
CA MET A 155 -10.46 -15.31 10.42
C MET A 155 -11.77 -14.80 9.82
N ILE A 156 -11.86 -14.71 8.51
CA ILE A 156 -13.06 -14.27 7.80
C ILE A 156 -13.46 -15.28 6.72
N SER A 157 -14.72 -15.26 6.35
CA SER A 157 -15.23 -16.08 5.25
C SER A 157 -14.86 -15.49 3.88
N TYR A 158 -14.91 -16.33 2.83
CA TYR A 158 -14.78 -15.84 1.45
C TYR A 158 -15.84 -14.79 1.08
N ASN A 159 -17.05 -14.89 1.63
CA ASN A 159 -18.11 -13.89 1.42
C ASN A 159 -17.75 -12.54 2.06
N ASP A 160 -17.14 -12.55 3.24
CA ASP A 160 -16.65 -11.32 3.89
C ASP A 160 -15.55 -10.69 3.05
N TYR A 161 -14.57 -11.48 2.59
CA TYR A 161 -13.52 -11.03 1.69
C TYR A 161 -14.09 -10.36 0.43
N CYS A 162 -15.02 -11.03 -0.27
CA CYS A 162 -15.65 -10.47 -1.46
C CYS A 162 -16.43 -9.18 -1.17
N SER A 163 -17.03 -9.07 0.01
CA SER A 163 -17.78 -7.88 0.42
C SER A 163 -16.86 -6.71 0.72
N ILE A 164 -15.75 -6.95 1.41
CA ILE A 164 -14.71 -5.97 1.68
C ILE A 164 -14.10 -5.48 0.36
N LYS A 165 -13.72 -6.41 -0.51
CA LYS A 165 -13.14 -6.07 -1.81
C LYS A 165 -14.08 -5.19 -2.64
N ARG A 166 -15.35 -5.57 -2.79
CA ARG A 166 -16.35 -4.77 -3.54
C ARG A 166 -16.55 -3.37 -2.97
N ALA A 167 -16.51 -3.21 -1.64
CA ALA A 167 -16.61 -1.90 -1.02
C ALA A 167 -15.39 -1.03 -1.36
N ASN A 168 -14.18 -1.61 -1.31
CA ASN A 168 -12.94 -0.94 -1.70
C ASN A 168 -12.94 -0.57 -3.19
N ASP A 169 -13.30 -1.49 -4.08
CA ASP A 169 -13.40 -1.24 -5.53
C ASP A 169 -14.39 -0.09 -5.86
N ALA A 170 -15.43 0.06 -5.04
CA ALA A 170 -16.42 1.12 -5.15
C ALA A 170 -16.07 2.39 -4.35
N MET A 171 -14.89 2.48 -3.76
CA MET A 171 -14.42 3.57 -2.88
C MET A 171 -15.41 3.90 -1.74
N ARG A 172 -16.04 2.90 -1.16
CA ARG A 172 -16.98 3.04 -0.04
C ARG A 172 -16.42 2.40 1.22
N LEU A 173 -16.99 2.78 2.37
CA LEU A 173 -16.67 2.15 3.65
C LEU A 173 -16.89 0.63 3.57
N PRO A 174 -15.88 -0.17 3.91
CA PRO A 174 -16.02 -1.61 4.02
C PRO A 174 -16.98 -2.02 5.16
N PRO A 175 -17.55 -3.23 5.09
CA PRO A 175 -18.40 -3.74 6.17
C PRO A 175 -17.61 -3.83 7.47
N SER A 176 -18.27 -3.45 8.60
CA SER A 176 -17.66 -3.44 9.93
C SER A 176 -18.08 -4.63 10.80
N ASN A 177 -18.95 -5.49 10.28
CA ASN A 177 -19.51 -6.65 10.98
C ASN A 177 -18.74 -7.95 10.71
N THR A 178 -17.47 -7.85 10.35
CA THR A 178 -16.55 -8.99 10.19
C THR A 178 -15.63 -9.11 11.42
N ALA A 179 -14.89 -10.20 11.55
CA ALA A 179 -13.91 -10.38 12.62
C ALA A 179 -12.81 -9.29 12.62
N LEU A 180 -12.53 -8.66 11.46
CA LEU A 180 -11.60 -7.52 11.38
C LEU A 180 -12.17 -6.23 11.99
N GLY A 181 -13.50 -6.14 12.11
CA GLY A 181 -14.16 -4.89 12.43
C GLY A 181 -14.17 -3.90 11.25
N GLY A 182 -14.17 -2.61 11.54
CA GLY A 182 -14.19 -1.54 10.55
C GLY A 182 -14.52 -0.21 11.21
N MET A 183 -15.06 0.74 10.42
CA MET A 183 -15.42 2.08 10.90
C MET A 183 -14.25 2.83 11.55
N VAL A 184 -13.04 2.61 11.02
CA VAL A 184 -11.85 3.38 11.45
C VAL A 184 -11.92 4.75 10.81
N MET A 185 -11.90 5.78 11.66
CA MET A 185 -12.09 7.17 11.28
C MET A 185 -10.93 8.04 11.76
N ILE A 186 -10.68 9.12 11.05
CA ILE A 186 -10.01 10.31 11.58
C ILE A 186 -11.12 11.27 11.97
N HIS A 187 -11.22 11.70 13.24
CA HIS A 187 -12.35 12.48 13.73
C HIS A 187 -11.97 13.52 14.80
N GLY A 188 -12.82 14.48 15.03
CA GLY A 188 -12.67 15.45 16.11
C GLY A 188 -12.98 14.86 17.50
N GLY A 189 -13.18 15.72 18.48
CA GLY A 189 -13.50 15.36 19.85
C GLY A 189 -12.34 15.48 20.82
N GLY A 190 -11.16 15.85 20.34
CA GLY A 190 -9.96 16.09 21.16
C GLY A 190 -8.90 15.01 21.06
N SER A 191 -7.66 15.42 21.29
CA SER A 191 -6.47 14.55 21.16
C SER A 191 -5.55 14.58 22.38
N CYS A 192 -6.04 15.03 23.55
CA CYS A 192 -5.20 15.17 24.75
C CYS A 192 -4.76 13.82 25.35
N MET A 193 -5.41 12.73 24.99
CA MET A 193 -5.12 11.38 25.46
C MET A 193 -5.53 10.33 24.43
N ASP A 194 -5.07 9.10 24.59
CA ASP A 194 -5.56 7.95 23.85
C ASP A 194 -6.89 7.46 24.45
N TRP A 195 -7.98 7.56 23.70
CA TRP A 195 -9.35 7.27 24.20
C TRP A 195 -10.26 6.59 23.17
N THR A 196 -9.79 6.46 21.92
CA THR A 196 -10.61 5.86 20.86
C THR A 196 -10.62 4.32 20.95
N LEU A 197 -11.39 3.68 20.08
CA LEU A 197 -11.37 2.21 19.93
C LEU A 197 -10.56 1.75 18.69
N GLY A 198 -9.60 2.60 18.24
CA GLY A 198 -8.77 2.36 17.07
C GLY A 198 -8.88 3.45 16.00
N CYS A 199 -9.69 4.48 16.23
CA CYS A 199 -9.71 5.68 15.40
C CYS A 199 -8.54 6.62 15.71
N VAL A 200 -8.37 7.63 14.88
CA VAL A 200 -7.42 8.74 15.07
C VAL A 200 -8.21 9.98 15.47
N ALA A 201 -8.02 10.47 16.70
CA ALA A 201 -8.71 11.63 17.21
C ALA A 201 -7.88 12.91 17.07
N LEU A 202 -8.51 14.00 16.69
CA LEU A 202 -7.92 15.34 16.54
C LEU A 202 -8.64 16.34 17.42
N GLN A 203 -7.99 17.48 17.68
CA GLN A 203 -8.69 18.67 18.14
C GLN A 203 -9.66 19.16 17.05
N ASN A 204 -10.80 19.75 17.46
CA ASN A 204 -11.84 20.15 16.52
C ASN A 204 -11.33 21.17 15.49
N SER A 205 -10.47 22.11 15.88
CA SER A 205 -9.86 23.09 14.96
C SER A 205 -8.97 22.42 13.89
N ALA A 206 -8.15 21.45 14.30
CA ALA A 206 -7.33 20.65 13.37
C ALA A 206 -8.24 19.81 12.43
N MET A 207 -9.31 19.26 12.98
CA MET A 207 -10.29 18.50 12.18
C MET A 207 -11.02 19.39 11.17
N ASP A 208 -11.29 20.66 11.48
CA ASP A 208 -11.86 21.62 10.53
C ASP A 208 -10.97 21.84 9.33
N GLU A 209 -9.68 22.09 9.55
CA GLU A 209 -8.70 22.26 8.49
C GLU A 209 -8.58 21.00 7.64
N LEU A 210 -8.34 19.85 8.27
CA LEU A 210 -8.19 18.58 7.59
C LEU A 210 -9.46 18.21 6.77
N PHE A 211 -10.65 18.41 7.35
CA PHE A 211 -11.92 18.12 6.69
C PHE A 211 -12.15 19.02 5.47
N SER A 212 -11.65 20.27 5.50
CA SER A 212 -11.82 21.21 4.40
C SER A 212 -11.01 20.81 3.17
N VAL A 213 -9.83 20.22 3.35
CA VAL A 213 -8.88 19.91 2.25
C VAL A 213 -8.89 18.44 1.83
N ALA A 214 -9.13 17.49 2.74
CA ALA A 214 -9.20 16.08 2.40
C ALA A 214 -10.46 15.76 1.58
N GLN A 215 -10.31 14.97 0.52
CA GLN A 215 -11.38 14.52 -0.35
C GLN A 215 -11.49 12.98 -0.33
N ILE A 216 -12.56 12.43 -0.89
CA ILE A 216 -12.62 11.00 -1.18
C ILE A 216 -11.45 10.65 -2.12
N GLY A 217 -10.70 9.60 -1.79
CA GLY A 217 -9.48 9.21 -2.49
C GLY A 217 -8.20 9.83 -1.93
N THR A 218 -8.26 10.80 -1.00
CA THR A 218 -7.04 11.33 -0.35
C THR A 218 -6.24 10.20 0.29
N PRO A 219 -4.95 10.02 -0.06
CA PRO A 219 -4.11 8.97 0.52
C PRO A 219 -3.89 9.15 2.01
N VAL A 220 -3.86 8.03 2.74
CA VAL A 220 -3.60 7.98 4.18
C VAL A 220 -2.57 6.88 4.44
N TYR A 221 -1.45 7.25 5.00
CA TYR A 221 -0.37 6.35 5.40
C TYR A 221 -0.31 6.31 6.93
N ILE A 222 -0.49 5.13 7.51
CA ILE A 222 -0.43 4.94 8.96
C ILE A 222 0.78 4.08 9.25
N ILE A 223 1.73 4.64 9.98
CA ILE A 223 3.00 4.02 10.32
C ILE A 223 3.18 3.96 11.84
N PRO A 224 3.97 3.01 12.33
CA PRO A 224 4.29 2.85 13.76
C PRO A 224 4.69 4.10 14.49
#